data_dca5da3bb436e7a4115751f179b9cefa
#
_entry.id   dca5da3bb436e7a4115751f179b9cefa
#
_cell.length_a   1.000
_cell.length_b   1.000
_cell.length_c   1.000
_cell.angle_alpha   90.00
_cell.angle_beta   90.00
_cell.angle_gamma   90.00
#
_symmetry.space_group_name_H-M   'P 1'
#
loop_
_entity.id
_entity.type
_entity.pdbx_description
1 polymer ?
#
loop_
_entity_poly.entity_id
_entity_poly.type
_entity_poly.pdbx_seq_one_letter_code
_entity_poly.pdbx_strand_id
1 'polypeptide(L)'
;MNNYRAPLAYLLGITIASLCARAECASSFNVRDYGAKGDGNTLDTTPLTKAIEACAAAGGGQVLVPPGKYLTGTVRLKSNVTILLDAGAELIGTPDLDQYQNFTPPAGYPLVANLRWHRAMILGEGVENVTITGRGVINGNNVSDAQGEEGVRGPHALLLGNCKNIMLRDISIRDAANYAVLLEFTSHVEVRGVKITGGYDGVHFRGWKDDPCRDVSITDCEFYTGDDCIAGWYWKDTLIDRCVLNSACNGIRLFGPAKNLIVHNCLFFGPGRYEWRTSGLLHHKSMAAGLCLQPSAWGPTEGAVDDVHISDVVMHDVGTPLHMAAKSPSTIGHVTIDRLSATGVYRAAASIESWAEQPIARVDLRDSSIQFVGGFGPIWSQPAEAAVAFVTQQSAEVNPPGVNSRPLPAWGLYARHVTSLNLSDVRLDVVKKDARPAIILDGVDALDVDSLRWPSGMRRPMVLQSVRHITQSGSTIPIVETKCLSLTASPDYKTVTATVQSGQNGLAKIELKLDGRTITRWAWLVADEKVDVVFVDLPQLDRERRHEMVCGSIRAEVKASSNWEDKGQEQ
;
A
#
# COMPACT_ATOMS: atom_id res chain seq x y z
N MET A 1 35.75 83.72 -19.34
CA MET A 1 35.31 83.18 -18.04
C MET A 1 34.62 81.88 -18.27
N ASN A 2 35.07 80.88 -17.75
CA ASN A 2 34.68 79.52 -17.56
C ASN A 2 35.59 78.52 -18.29
N ASN A 3 36.51 78.01 -17.48
CA ASN A 3 37.40 76.90 -17.76
C ASN A 3 36.61 75.58 -17.68
N TYR A 4 36.63 74.81 -18.76
CA TYR A 4 36.32 73.40 -18.67
C TYR A 4 37.60 72.59 -18.96
N ARG A 5 38.12 71.96 -17.90
CA ARG A 5 39.18 70.96 -17.97
C ARG A 5 38.54 69.61 -18.31
N ALA A 6 38.97 68.95 -19.34
CA ALA A 6 38.66 67.58 -19.66
C ALA A 6 39.48 66.61 -18.79
N PRO A 7 38.92 65.53 -18.29
CA PRO A 7 39.71 64.46 -17.68
C PRO A 7 40.22 63.45 -18.67
N LEU A 8 41.47 63.10 -18.46
CA LEU A 8 42.23 62.04 -19.13
C LEU A 8 41.49 60.69 -19.07
N ALA A 9 41.21 60.09 -20.24
CA ALA A 9 40.74 58.73 -20.35
C ALA A 9 41.91 57.75 -20.24
N TYR A 10 41.94 56.98 -19.14
CA TYR A 10 42.78 55.79 -19.01
C TYR A 10 42.16 54.66 -19.83
N LEU A 11 42.80 54.26 -20.91
CA LEU A 11 42.52 53.00 -21.63
C LEU A 11 43.05 51.83 -20.77
N LEU A 12 42.16 51.20 -20.03
CA LEU A 12 42.44 49.90 -19.45
C LEU A 12 42.12 48.84 -20.50
N GLY A 13 43.14 48.24 -21.09
CA GLY A 13 43.01 47.09 -21.97
C GLY A 13 42.59 45.86 -21.17
N ILE A 14 41.29 45.50 -21.21
CA ILE A 14 40.79 44.24 -20.70
C ILE A 14 41.01 43.20 -21.82
N THR A 15 42.04 42.38 -21.67
CA THR A 15 42.22 41.14 -22.43
C THR A 15 41.16 40.16 -21.96
N ILE A 16 40.05 40.06 -22.68
CA ILE A 16 39.07 38.98 -22.49
C ILE A 16 39.72 37.72 -23.03
N ALA A 17 40.36 36.96 -22.15
CA ALA A 17 40.67 35.58 -22.43
C ALA A 17 39.32 34.85 -22.56
N SER A 18 38.89 34.57 -23.79
CA SER A 18 37.79 33.67 -24.10
C SER A 18 38.15 32.31 -23.55
N LEU A 19 37.71 32.02 -22.32
CA LEU A 19 37.52 30.66 -21.85
C LEU A 19 36.35 30.08 -22.67
N CYS A 20 36.63 29.59 -23.87
CA CYS A 20 35.81 28.59 -24.51
C CYS A 20 35.87 27.38 -23.59
N ALA A 21 34.92 27.29 -22.64
CA ALA A 21 34.58 26.00 -22.09
C ALA A 21 34.19 25.13 -23.30
N ARG A 22 35.09 24.26 -23.72
CA ARG A 22 34.73 23.13 -24.58
C ARG A 22 33.62 22.41 -23.81
N ALA A 23 32.41 22.50 -24.32
CA ALA A 23 31.44 21.50 -24.04
C ALA A 23 32.10 20.19 -24.52
N GLU A 24 32.70 19.45 -23.62
CA GLU A 24 33.13 18.09 -23.91
C GLU A 24 31.89 17.37 -24.38
N CYS A 25 31.83 17.10 -25.68
CA CYS A 25 30.80 16.25 -26.25
C CYS A 25 30.93 14.92 -25.50
N ALA A 26 29.96 14.58 -24.70
CA ALA A 26 30.00 13.33 -23.93
C ALA A 26 30.40 12.21 -24.89
N SER A 27 31.45 11.47 -24.56
CA SER A 27 31.95 10.38 -25.41
C SER A 27 30.82 9.39 -25.66
N SER A 28 30.46 9.14 -26.90
CA SER A 28 29.39 8.23 -27.30
C SER A 28 29.97 6.91 -27.77
N PHE A 29 29.52 5.82 -27.14
CA PHE A 29 29.96 4.45 -27.39
C PHE A 29 28.82 3.67 -28.06
N ASN A 30 28.85 3.56 -29.39
CA ASN A 30 27.81 2.84 -30.12
C ASN A 30 28.02 1.32 -29.98
N VAL A 31 27.04 0.57 -29.52
CA VAL A 31 27.16 -0.89 -29.32
C VAL A 31 27.52 -1.64 -30.60
N ARG A 32 27.17 -1.10 -31.78
CA ARG A 32 27.52 -1.70 -33.07
C ARG A 32 29.03 -1.67 -33.34
N ASP A 33 29.74 -0.68 -32.83
CA ASP A 33 31.21 -0.58 -32.97
C ASP A 33 31.91 -1.67 -32.14
N TYR A 34 31.21 -2.25 -31.18
CA TYR A 34 31.66 -3.38 -30.36
C TYR A 34 31.17 -4.73 -30.88
N GLY A 35 30.50 -4.75 -32.02
CA GLY A 35 30.07 -5.96 -32.73
C GLY A 35 28.62 -6.37 -32.53
N ALA A 36 27.78 -5.57 -31.84
CA ALA A 36 26.36 -5.85 -31.69
C ALA A 36 25.66 -5.91 -33.06
N LYS A 37 24.84 -6.95 -33.27
CA LYS A 37 24.11 -7.17 -34.52
C LYS A 37 22.74 -6.51 -34.50
N GLY A 38 22.02 -6.62 -33.43
CA GLY A 38 20.68 -6.09 -33.32
C GLY A 38 19.71 -6.70 -34.34
N ASP A 39 19.89 -7.99 -34.66
CA ASP A 39 19.11 -8.74 -35.66
C ASP A 39 18.01 -9.62 -35.04
N GLY A 40 17.93 -9.66 -33.70
CA GLY A 40 16.95 -10.45 -32.93
C GLY A 40 17.30 -11.92 -32.76
N ASN A 41 18.40 -12.40 -33.32
CA ASN A 41 18.80 -13.80 -33.30
C ASN A 41 20.19 -14.01 -32.68
N THR A 42 21.12 -13.09 -32.99
CA THR A 42 22.49 -13.14 -32.46
C THR A 42 22.48 -12.68 -31.00
N LEU A 43 23.19 -13.40 -30.13
CA LEU A 43 23.35 -13.00 -28.73
C LEU A 43 24.30 -11.79 -28.64
N ASP A 44 23.75 -10.64 -28.28
CA ASP A 44 24.47 -9.35 -28.22
C ASP A 44 24.94 -8.99 -26.81
N THR A 45 24.85 -9.90 -25.82
CA THR A 45 25.26 -9.65 -24.42
C THR A 45 26.69 -9.15 -24.32
N THR A 46 27.64 -9.82 -25.00
CA THR A 46 29.07 -9.47 -24.97
C THR A 46 29.36 -8.10 -25.63
N PRO A 47 28.85 -7.78 -26.81
CA PRO A 47 29.01 -6.44 -27.41
C PRO A 47 28.43 -5.32 -26.53
N LEU A 48 27.22 -5.50 -25.99
CA LEU A 48 26.59 -4.53 -25.08
C LEU A 48 27.45 -4.28 -23.84
N THR A 49 27.93 -5.35 -23.20
CA THR A 49 28.81 -5.26 -22.02
C THR A 49 30.12 -4.55 -22.35
N LYS A 50 30.78 -4.88 -23.49
CA LYS A 50 32.03 -4.22 -23.93
C LYS A 50 31.87 -2.70 -24.15
N ALA A 51 30.74 -2.27 -24.73
CA ALA A 51 30.47 -0.85 -24.91
C ALA A 51 30.32 -0.12 -23.58
N ILE A 52 29.60 -0.73 -22.59
CA ILE A 52 29.46 -0.18 -21.26
C ILE A 52 30.78 -0.12 -20.50
N GLU A 53 31.60 -1.19 -20.59
CA GLU A 53 32.93 -1.25 -19.97
C GLU A 53 33.87 -0.20 -20.56
N ALA A 54 33.89 -0.03 -21.90
CA ALA A 54 34.69 0.99 -22.57
C ALA A 54 34.25 2.40 -22.17
N CYS A 55 32.95 2.66 -22.07
CA CYS A 55 32.40 3.92 -21.60
C CYS A 55 32.85 4.23 -20.17
N ALA A 56 32.71 3.27 -19.26
CA ALA A 56 33.13 3.42 -17.88
C ALA A 56 34.66 3.61 -17.74
N ALA A 57 35.45 2.87 -18.51
CA ALA A 57 36.92 3.01 -18.54
C ALA A 57 37.39 4.38 -19.07
N ALA A 58 36.59 5.03 -19.89
CA ALA A 58 36.83 6.40 -20.36
C ALA A 58 36.43 7.48 -19.33
N GLY A 59 35.97 7.08 -18.12
CA GLY A 59 35.51 7.97 -17.06
C GLY A 59 34.01 8.25 -17.08
N GLY A 60 33.26 7.60 -17.97
CA GLY A 60 31.82 7.75 -18.13
C GLY A 60 31.43 8.31 -19.51
N GLY A 61 30.14 8.48 -19.74
CA GLY A 61 29.62 8.97 -21.01
C GLY A 61 28.33 8.28 -21.42
N GLN A 62 28.05 8.22 -22.72
CA GLN A 62 26.83 7.66 -23.28
C GLN A 62 27.09 6.38 -24.08
N VAL A 63 26.43 5.31 -23.74
CA VAL A 63 26.32 4.09 -24.56
C VAL A 63 25.09 4.21 -25.42
N LEU A 64 25.26 4.26 -26.73
CA LEU A 64 24.17 4.34 -27.70
C LEU A 64 23.79 2.95 -28.18
N VAL A 65 22.51 2.61 -28.00
CA VAL A 65 21.86 1.43 -28.58
C VAL A 65 20.96 1.90 -29.73
N PRO A 66 21.40 1.84 -30.99
CA PRO A 66 20.62 2.31 -32.13
C PRO A 66 19.45 1.34 -32.44
N PRO A 67 18.54 1.72 -33.39
CA PRO A 67 17.41 0.86 -33.75
C PRO A 67 17.85 -0.55 -34.14
N GLY A 68 17.16 -1.57 -33.59
CA GLY A 68 17.47 -3.00 -33.77
C GLY A 68 16.90 -3.84 -32.64
N LYS A 69 16.96 -5.16 -32.80
CA LYS A 69 16.51 -6.15 -31.82
C LYS A 69 17.73 -6.88 -31.24
N TYR A 70 18.09 -6.57 -30.02
CA TYR A 70 19.30 -7.08 -29.37
C TYR A 70 18.93 -8.18 -28.39
N LEU A 71 19.12 -9.45 -28.81
CA LEU A 71 18.93 -10.61 -27.95
C LEU A 71 20.02 -10.63 -26.88
N THR A 72 19.66 -10.66 -25.59
CA THR A 72 20.66 -10.55 -24.52
C THR A 72 20.30 -11.36 -23.27
N GLY A 73 21.33 -11.85 -22.58
CA GLY A 73 21.27 -12.28 -21.18
C GLY A 73 21.50 -11.08 -20.24
N THR A 74 22.31 -11.30 -19.19
CA THR A 74 22.61 -10.22 -18.25
C THR A 74 23.62 -9.22 -18.81
N VAL A 75 23.19 -7.96 -18.91
CA VAL A 75 24.05 -6.80 -19.16
C VAL A 75 24.32 -6.12 -17.81
N ARG A 76 25.60 -6.06 -17.41
CA ARG A 76 26.01 -5.40 -16.17
C ARG A 76 26.21 -3.91 -16.36
N LEU A 77 25.60 -3.12 -15.50
CA LEU A 77 25.80 -1.67 -15.43
C LEU A 77 27.15 -1.32 -14.81
N LYS A 78 27.64 -0.15 -15.15
CA LYS A 78 28.83 0.48 -14.55
C LYS A 78 28.49 1.90 -14.13
N SER A 79 29.20 2.40 -13.12
CA SER A 79 29.01 3.78 -12.65
C SER A 79 29.34 4.83 -13.71
N ASN A 80 28.66 5.97 -13.63
CA ASN A 80 28.85 7.14 -14.51
C ASN A 80 28.49 6.88 -15.99
N VAL A 81 27.57 5.95 -16.27
CA VAL A 81 27.17 5.58 -17.63
C VAL A 81 25.71 5.95 -17.89
N THR A 82 25.47 6.60 -19.02
CA THR A 82 24.14 6.77 -19.58
C THR A 82 23.92 5.75 -20.69
N ILE A 83 22.89 4.92 -20.59
CA ILE A 83 22.44 4.03 -21.67
C ILE A 83 21.30 4.73 -22.42
N LEU A 84 21.52 5.09 -23.66
CA LEU A 84 20.52 5.66 -24.55
C LEU A 84 19.97 4.58 -25.48
N LEU A 85 18.71 4.21 -25.24
CA LEU A 85 17.95 3.32 -26.14
C LEU A 85 17.21 4.17 -27.18
N ASP A 86 17.69 4.22 -28.40
CA ASP A 86 17.04 4.98 -29.48
C ASP A 86 15.63 4.43 -29.79
N ALA A 87 14.82 5.27 -30.40
CA ALA A 87 13.52 4.84 -30.92
C ALA A 87 13.70 3.66 -31.91
N GLY A 88 13.03 2.55 -31.63
CA GLY A 88 13.18 1.30 -32.38
C GLY A 88 14.30 0.38 -31.89
N ALA A 89 15.05 0.75 -30.86
CA ALA A 89 15.93 -0.16 -30.15
C ALA A 89 15.12 -1.05 -29.20
N GLU A 90 15.37 -2.35 -29.21
CA GLU A 90 14.74 -3.30 -28.31
C GLU A 90 15.78 -4.28 -27.76
N LEU A 91 15.96 -4.28 -26.42
CA LEU A 91 16.71 -5.30 -25.72
C LEU A 91 15.75 -6.44 -25.41
N ILE A 92 16.04 -7.67 -25.85
CA ILE A 92 15.15 -8.83 -25.72
C ILE A 92 15.84 -9.90 -24.87
N GLY A 93 15.16 -10.35 -23.81
CA GLY A 93 15.65 -11.44 -22.97
C GLY A 93 15.78 -12.76 -23.74
N THR A 94 16.97 -13.36 -23.67
CA THR A 94 17.20 -14.67 -24.27
C THR A 94 16.45 -15.75 -23.50
N PRO A 95 15.89 -16.78 -24.17
CA PRO A 95 15.28 -17.92 -23.47
C PRO A 95 16.30 -18.84 -22.78
N ASP A 96 17.61 -18.67 -23.08
CA ASP A 96 18.69 -19.42 -22.41
C ASP A 96 18.95 -18.85 -21.02
N LEU A 97 18.46 -19.57 -19.99
CA LEU A 97 18.56 -19.18 -18.60
C LEU A 97 20.00 -19.15 -18.05
N ASP A 98 20.95 -19.83 -18.70
CA ASP A 98 22.35 -19.83 -18.28
C ASP A 98 23.08 -18.53 -18.65
N GLN A 99 22.48 -17.69 -19.49
CA GLN A 99 22.98 -16.36 -19.82
C GLN A 99 22.66 -15.30 -18.76
N TYR A 100 21.89 -15.65 -17.71
CA TYR A 100 21.50 -14.69 -16.67
C TYR A 100 22.33 -14.87 -15.40
N GLN A 101 22.81 -13.75 -14.88
CA GLN A 101 23.60 -13.66 -13.65
C GLN A 101 22.72 -13.22 -12.48
N ASN A 102 23.11 -13.67 -11.29
CA ASN A 102 22.48 -13.29 -10.04
C ASN A 102 23.09 -12.01 -9.47
N PHE A 103 22.26 -11.24 -8.78
CA PHE A 103 22.71 -10.27 -7.80
C PHE A 103 23.16 -11.01 -6.54
N THR A 104 24.21 -10.51 -5.90
CA THR A 104 24.69 -11.03 -4.61
C THR A 104 24.48 -9.95 -3.54
N PRO A 105 23.47 -10.08 -2.68
CA PRO A 105 23.25 -9.12 -1.61
C PRO A 105 24.48 -9.00 -0.69
N PRO A 106 24.69 -7.84 -0.06
CA PRO A 106 25.75 -7.66 0.92
C PRO A 106 25.68 -8.68 2.06
N ALA A 107 26.82 -9.02 2.65
CA ALA A 107 26.87 -9.96 3.76
C ALA A 107 26.03 -9.47 4.96
N GLY A 108 25.22 -10.34 5.53
CA GLY A 108 24.35 -10.02 6.67
C GLY A 108 22.92 -9.66 6.30
N TYR A 109 22.62 -9.46 5.03
CA TYR A 109 21.23 -9.30 4.57
C TYR A 109 20.58 -10.67 4.35
N PRO A 110 19.29 -10.82 4.67
CA PRO A 110 18.61 -12.09 4.46
C PRO A 110 18.49 -12.35 2.95
N LEU A 111 19.14 -13.41 2.54
CA LEU A 111 18.95 -13.94 1.19
C LEU A 111 17.55 -14.56 1.09
N VAL A 112 16.83 -14.25 0.03
CA VAL A 112 15.78 -15.16 -0.41
C VAL A 112 16.44 -16.50 -0.72
N ALA A 113 15.90 -17.57 -0.18
CA ALA A 113 16.55 -18.90 -0.17
C ALA A 113 16.91 -19.45 -1.55
N ASN A 114 16.35 -18.88 -2.63
CA ASN A 114 16.61 -19.29 -4.00
C ASN A 114 17.39 -18.21 -4.77
N LEU A 115 18.68 -18.42 -4.99
CA LEU A 115 19.55 -17.48 -5.73
C LEU A 115 19.06 -17.21 -7.16
N ARG A 116 18.35 -18.16 -7.81
CA ARG A 116 17.79 -17.96 -9.16
C ARG A 116 16.78 -16.81 -9.22
N TRP A 117 16.18 -16.49 -8.09
CA TRP A 117 15.24 -15.39 -7.95
C TRP A 117 15.87 -14.00 -8.12
N HIS A 118 17.21 -13.89 -7.98
CA HIS A 118 17.96 -12.63 -8.16
C HIS A 118 18.58 -12.47 -9.54
N ARG A 119 18.13 -13.21 -10.54
CA ARG A 119 18.57 -13.06 -11.93
C ARG A 119 17.90 -11.87 -12.61
N ALA A 120 18.67 -11.16 -13.44
CA ALA A 120 18.13 -10.02 -14.19
C ALA A 120 18.75 -9.88 -15.58
N MET A 121 17.98 -9.28 -16.49
CA MET A 121 18.46 -8.87 -17.81
C MET A 121 19.45 -7.69 -17.72
N ILE A 122 19.10 -6.67 -16.96
CA ILE A 122 19.95 -5.53 -16.66
C ILE A 122 20.24 -5.55 -15.17
N LEU A 123 21.51 -5.64 -14.83
CA LEU A 123 21.96 -5.80 -13.45
C LEU A 123 22.88 -4.67 -13.04
N GLY A 124 22.43 -3.85 -12.11
CA GLY A 124 23.25 -2.90 -11.36
C GLY A 124 23.60 -3.48 -9.99
N GLU A 125 24.88 -3.52 -9.65
CA GLU A 125 25.37 -4.00 -8.37
C GLU A 125 26.40 -3.02 -7.82
N GLY A 126 26.03 -2.25 -6.81
CA GLY A 126 26.89 -1.24 -6.17
C GLY A 126 27.30 -0.09 -7.11
N VAL A 127 26.50 0.22 -8.14
CA VAL A 127 26.81 1.27 -9.11
C VAL A 127 26.16 2.59 -8.75
N GLU A 128 26.80 3.68 -9.18
CA GLU A 128 26.35 5.04 -8.95
C GLU A 128 26.27 5.86 -10.24
N ASN A 129 25.39 6.88 -10.27
CA ASN A 129 25.28 7.83 -11.37
C ASN A 129 24.96 7.13 -12.70
N VAL A 130 23.94 6.31 -12.74
CA VAL A 130 23.51 5.58 -13.93
C VAL A 130 22.19 6.11 -14.44
N THR A 131 22.13 6.37 -15.74
CA THR A 131 20.89 6.74 -16.43
C THR A 131 20.57 5.70 -17.50
N ILE A 132 19.31 5.24 -17.55
CA ILE A 132 18.77 4.49 -18.69
C ILE A 132 17.63 5.33 -19.26
N THR A 133 17.77 5.76 -20.51
CA THR A 133 16.83 6.70 -21.13
C THR A 133 16.63 6.44 -22.62
N GLY A 134 15.70 7.16 -23.23
CA GLY A 134 15.42 7.10 -24.66
C GLY A 134 13.99 6.67 -24.95
N ARG A 135 13.72 6.21 -26.17
CA ARG A 135 12.39 5.73 -26.60
C ARG A 135 12.38 4.26 -27.00
N GLY A 136 13.41 3.53 -26.55
CA GLY A 136 13.52 2.11 -26.83
C GLY A 136 12.76 1.26 -25.81
N VAL A 137 12.89 -0.04 -25.99
CA VAL A 137 12.15 -1.06 -25.24
C VAL A 137 13.11 -2.02 -24.56
N ILE A 138 12.83 -2.34 -23.29
CA ILE A 138 13.40 -3.48 -22.58
C ILE A 138 12.29 -4.54 -22.51
N ASN A 139 12.51 -5.67 -23.18
CA ASN A 139 11.54 -6.76 -23.32
C ASN A 139 12.05 -8.00 -22.60
N GLY A 140 11.43 -8.33 -21.45
CA GLY A 140 11.77 -9.52 -20.67
C GLY A 140 11.41 -10.84 -21.36
N ASN A 141 10.65 -10.76 -22.48
CA ASN A 141 10.29 -11.91 -23.31
C ASN A 141 9.53 -13.03 -22.57
N ASN A 142 8.99 -12.74 -21.39
CA ASN A 142 8.29 -13.71 -20.52
C ASN A 142 9.07 -15.03 -20.33
N VAL A 143 10.38 -14.99 -20.23
CA VAL A 143 11.25 -16.16 -20.09
C VAL A 143 10.92 -16.92 -18.81
N SER A 144 10.26 -18.06 -18.93
CA SER A 144 9.84 -18.86 -17.76
C SER A 144 11.02 -19.65 -17.17
N ASP A 145 11.07 -19.71 -15.82
CA ASP A 145 12.00 -20.58 -15.08
C ASP A 145 11.23 -21.50 -14.13
N ALA A 146 11.19 -22.79 -14.45
CA ALA A 146 10.53 -23.80 -13.61
C ALA A 146 11.18 -23.96 -12.22
N GLN A 147 12.39 -23.46 -12.00
CA GLN A 147 13.08 -23.43 -10.70
C GLN A 147 13.08 -22.04 -10.08
N GLY A 148 12.45 -21.06 -10.72
CA GLY A 148 12.31 -19.70 -10.22
C GLY A 148 11.19 -19.56 -9.19
N GLU A 149 10.86 -18.32 -8.87
CA GLU A 149 9.76 -18.01 -7.97
C GLU A 149 8.44 -18.59 -8.48
N GLU A 150 7.64 -19.16 -7.58
CA GLU A 150 6.37 -19.84 -7.91
C GLU A 150 6.47 -20.95 -8.98
N GLY A 151 7.69 -21.40 -9.32
CA GLY A 151 7.91 -22.41 -10.36
C GLY A 151 7.67 -21.94 -11.79
N VAL A 152 7.58 -20.62 -12.01
CA VAL A 152 7.31 -20.04 -13.35
C VAL A 152 8.06 -18.74 -13.61
N ARG A 153 8.37 -17.94 -12.58
CA ARG A 153 8.96 -16.61 -12.76
C ARG A 153 10.44 -16.72 -13.12
N GLY A 154 10.81 -16.06 -14.19
CA GLY A 154 12.17 -16.02 -14.69
C GLY A 154 12.95 -14.79 -14.19
N PRO A 155 13.89 -14.26 -15.02
CA PRO A 155 14.70 -13.12 -14.66
C PRO A 155 13.90 -11.81 -14.59
N HIS A 156 14.26 -10.92 -13.67
CA HIS A 156 13.78 -9.54 -13.67
C HIS A 156 14.24 -8.80 -14.93
N ALA A 157 13.48 -7.80 -15.40
CA ALA A 157 13.98 -6.98 -16.49
C ALA A 157 15.14 -6.07 -16.03
N LEU A 158 14.98 -5.40 -14.87
CA LEU A 158 16.03 -4.67 -14.18
C LEU A 158 16.12 -5.08 -12.72
N LEU A 159 17.33 -5.29 -12.22
CA LEU A 159 17.63 -5.39 -10.80
C LEU A 159 18.75 -4.39 -10.46
N LEU A 160 18.47 -3.53 -9.50
CA LEU A 160 19.37 -2.49 -9.01
C LEU A 160 19.62 -2.75 -7.53
N GLY A 161 20.76 -3.38 -7.22
CA GLY A 161 21.13 -3.78 -5.86
C GLY A 161 22.25 -2.91 -5.31
N ASN A 162 22.02 -2.32 -4.13
CA ASN A 162 22.98 -1.43 -3.47
C ASN A 162 23.48 -0.29 -4.37
N CYS A 163 22.57 0.25 -5.18
CA CYS A 163 22.86 1.32 -6.14
C CYS A 163 22.48 2.70 -5.59
N LYS A 164 23.05 3.75 -6.20
CA LYS A 164 22.78 5.12 -5.80
C LYS A 164 22.75 6.06 -7.00
N ASN A 165 21.84 7.06 -6.94
CA ASN A 165 21.68 8.05 -7.99
C ASN A 165 21.40 7.42 -9.36
N ILE A 166 20.26 6.76 -9.44
CA ILE A 166 19.79 6.03 -10.63
C ILE A 166 18.63 6.77 -11.28
N MET A 167 18.63 6.83 -12.60
CA MET A 167 17.58 7.50 -13.35
C MET A 167 17.09 6.60 -14.49
N LEU A 168 15.78 6.30 -14.47
CA LEU A 168 15.07 5.58 -15.54
C LEU A 168 14.09 6.56 -16.19
N ARG A 169 14.28 6.89 -17.47
CA ARG A 169 13.46 7.91 -18.14
C ARG A 169 13.00 7.52 -19.54
N ASP A 170 11.72 7.79 -19.82
CA ASP A 170 11.10 7.79 -21.15
C ASP A 170 11.22 6.46 -21.92
N ILE A 171 11.53 5.37 -21.23
CA ILE A 171 11.65 4.02 -21.80
C ILE A 171 10.37 3.21 -21.62
N SER A 172 10.23 2.13 -22.40
CA SER A 172 9.21 1.12 -22.19
C SER A 172 9.84 -0.18 -21.67
N ILE A 173 9.19 -0.80 -20.68
CA ILE A 173 9.54 -2.14 -20.19
C ILE A 173 8.33 -3.02 -20.43
N ARG A 174 8.52 -4.17 -21.10
CA ARG A 174 7.42 -5.08 -21.37
C ARG A 174 7.77 -6.53 -21.08
N ASP A 175 6.74 -7.29 -20.79
CA ASP A 175 6.81 -8.74 -20.67
C ASP A 175 7.96 -9.22 -19.76
N ALA A 176 8.21 -8.49 -18.67
CA ALA A 176 9.21 -8.87 -17.67
C ALA A 176 8.87 -10.28 -17.13
N ALA A 177 9.87 -11.15 -17.10
CA ALA A 177 9.66 -12.54 -16.68
C ALA A 177 9.51 -12.69 -15.15
N ASN A 178 9.80 -11.66 -14.40
CA ASN A 178 9.48 -11.41 -13.00
C ASN A 178 9.15 -9.92 -12.85
N TYR A 179 9.72 -9.19 -11.89
CA TYR A 179 9.47 -7.76 -11.74
C TYR A 179 10.12 -6.94 -12.88
N ALA A 180 9.45 -5.88 -13.31
CA ALA A 180 10.01 -5.01 -14.34
C ALA A 180 11.20 -4.22 -13.79
N VAL A 181 11.09 -3.68 -12.57
CA VAL A 181 12.17 -3.00 -11.86
C VAL A 181 12.19 -3.48 -10.41
N LEU A 182 13.28 -4.13 -10.02
CA LEU A 182 13.54 -4.51 -8.63
C LEU A 182 14.60 -3.58 -8.05
N LEU A 183 14.27 -2.90 -6.98
CA LEU A 183 15.17 -2.05 -6.20
C LEU A 183 15.52 -2.79 -4.91
N GLU A 184 16.78 -3.19 -4.72
CA GLU A 184 17.28 -3.78 -3.48
C GLU A 184 18.29 -2.84 -2.81
N PHE A 185 18.06 -2.40 -1.59
CA PHE A 185 18.97 -1.53 -0.82
C PHE A 185 19.44 -0.29 -1.61
N THR A 186 18.61 0.22 -2.50
CA THR A 186 18.96 1.25 -3.48
C THR A 186 18.37 2.59 -3.09
N SER A 187 19.12 3.66 -3.33
CA SER A 187 18.71 5.02 -2.93
C SER A 187 18.91 6.06 -4.03
N HIS A 188 18.19 7.20 -3.90
CA HIS A 188 18.22 8.31 -4.86
C HIS A 188 17.86 7.80 -6.26
N VAL A 189 16.62 7.34 -6.44
CA VAL A 189 16.13 6.77 -7.69
C VAL A 189 15.04 7.67 -8.28
N GLU A 190 15.19 8.02 -9.54
CA GLU A 190 14.13 8.67 -10.33
C GLU A 190 13.62 7.70 -11.41
N VAL A 191 12.32 7.41 -11.40
CA VAL A 191 11.61 6.69 -12.46
C VAL A 191 10.58 7.64 -13.05
N ARG A 192 10.81 8.09 -14.30
CA ARG A 192 9.96 9.11 -14.90
C ARG A 192 9.60 8.81 -16.34
N GLY A 193 8.31 8.98 -16.68
CA GLY A 193 7.82 8.76 -18.04
C GLY A 193 7.99 7.32 -18.52
N VAL A 194 8.11 6.36 -17.59
CA VAL A 194 8.31 4.95 -17.91
C VAL A 194 6.97 4.26 -18.12
N LYS A 195 6.88 3.45 -19.17
CA LYS A 195 5.71 2.63 -19.45
C LYS A 195 6.02 1.16 -19.24
N ILE A 196 5.32 0.54 -18.29
CA ILE A 196 5.47 -0.90 -17.97
C ILE A 196 4.21 -1.65 -18.43
N THR A 197 4.41 -2.75 -19.20
CA THR A 197 3.30 -3.52 -19.75
C THR A 197 3.55 -5.02 -19.68
N GLY A 198 2.56 -5.79 -19.25
CA GLY A 198 2.68 -7.25 -19.09
C GLY A 198 3.54 -7.64 -17.90
N GLY A 199 4.02 -8.86 -17.90
CA GLY A 199 4.86 -9.41 -16.82
C GLY A 199 4.12 -9.58 -15.49
N TYR A 200 4.84 -9.36 -14.42
CA TYR A 200 4.38 -9.44 -13.03
C TYR A 200 4.34 -8.03 -12.40
N ASP A 201 5.09 -7.77 -11.31
CA ASP A 201 5.11 -6.44 -10.69
C ASP A 201 5.79 -5.39 -11.58
N GLY A 202 5.35 -4.14 -11.43
CA GLY A 202 5.98 -3.02 -12.08
C GLY A 202 7.28 -2.60 -11.38
N VAL A 203 7.18 -1.83 -10.31
CA VAL A 203 8.33 -1.47 -9.46
C VAL A 203 8.20 -2.17 -8.12
N HIS A 204 9.25 -2.88 -7.73
CA HIS A 204 9.27 -3.64 -6.49
C HIS A 204 10.44 -3.20 -5.60
N PHE A 205 10.15 -2.93 -4.33
CA PHE A 205 11.13 -2.49 -3.34
C PHE A 205 11.49 -3.62 -2.39
N ARG A 206 12.78 -3.83 -2.18
CA ARG A 206 13.34 -4.75 -1.18
C ARG A 206 14.47 -4.09 -0.42
N GLY A 207 14.11 -3.38 0.60
CA GLY A 207 15.05 -2.88 1.58
C GLY A 207 15.21 -3.84 2.76
N TRP A 208 15.90 -3.36 3.77
CA TRP A 208 16.01 -3.99 5.08
C TRP A 208 15.77 -2.95 6.17
N LYS A 209 15.50 -3.40 7.41
CA LYS A 209 15.17 -2.48 8.52
C LYS A 209 16.22 -1.38 8.74
N ASP A 210 17.49 -1.72 8.59
CA ASP A 210 18.62 -0.81 8.79
C ASP A 210 19.12 -0.16 7.49
N ASP A 211 18.69 -0.67 6.33
CA ASP A 211 19.04 -0.17 5.00
C ASP A 211 17.85 -0.22 4.04
N PRO A 212 16.84 0.61 4.26
CA PRO A 212 15.66 0.67 3.39
C PRO A 212 16.01 1.29 2.04
N CYS A 213 15.27 0.91 0.99
CA CYS A 213 15.23 1.71 -0.23
C CYS A 213 14.71 3.11 0.13
N ARG A 214 15.35 4.19 -0.38
CA ARG A 214 14.98 5.55 0.02
C ARG A 214 15.23 6.60 -1.05
N ASP A 215 14.60 7.75 -0.87
CA ASP A 215 14.72 8.89 -1.79
C ASP A 215 14.35 8.48 -3.22
N VAL A 216 13.13 7.95 -3.38
CA VAL A 216 12.65 7.43 -4.66
C VAL A 216 11.50 8.29 -5.18
N SER A 217 11.55 8.67 -6.45
CA SER A 217 10.44 9.32 -7.15
C SER A 217 9.99 8.49 -8.35
N ILE A 218 8.68 8.22 -8.43
CA ILE A 218 8.02 7.55 -9.55
C ILE A 218 6.99 8.52 -10.11
N THR A 219 7.26 9.12 -11.25
CA THR A 219 6.42 10.20 -11.76
C THR A 219 6.11 10.06 -13.25
N ASP A 220 4.91 10.49 -13.64
CA ASP A 220 4.47 10.49 -15.04
C ASP A 220 4.53 9.09 -15.69
N CYS A 221 4.33 8.00 -14.91
CA CYS A 221 4.48 6.62 -15.35
C CYS A 221 3.15 5.93 -15.65
N GLU A 222 3.19 4.95 -16.55
CA GLU A 222 2.05 4.10 -16.87
C GLU A 222 2.35 2.64 -16.55
N PHE A 223 1.54 2.04 -15.69
CA PHE A 223 1.63 0.64 -15.29
C PHE A 223 0.42 -0.15 -15.81
N TYR A 224 0.68 -1.21 -16.55
CA TYR A 224 -0.30 -2.20 -16.98
C TYR A 224 0.28 -3.59 -16.69
N THR A 225 0.16 -4.05 -15.45
CA THR A 225 0.89 -5.20 -14.92
C THR A 225 0.00 -6.43 -14.72
N GLY A 226 0.60 -7.60 -14.74
CA GLY A 226 -0.09 -8.85 -14.42
C GLY A 226 -0.20 -9.11 -12.92
N ASP A 227 0.68 -8.50 -12.11
CA ASP A 227 0.64 -8.53 -10.65
C ASP A 227 0.63 -7.09 -10.13
N ASP A 228 1.19 -6.76 -8.98
CA ASP A 228 1.13 -5.42 -8.38
C ASP A 228 1.81 -4.35 -9.26
N CYS A 229 1.23 -3.14 -9.37
CA CYS A 229 1.92 -2.08 -10.11
C CYS A 229 3.15 -1.58 -9.37
N ILE A 230 3.02 -1.32 -8.07
CA ILE A 230 4.12 -0.88 -7.20
C ILE A 230 3.97 -1.64 -5.88
N ALA A 231 5.01 -2.34 -5.46
CA ALA A 231 4.96 -3.14 -4.25
C ALA A 231 6.28 -3.14 -3.48
N GLY A 232 6.25 -3.58 -2.22
CA GLY A 232 7.47 -3.83 -1.49
C GLY A 232 7.41 -3.68 0.02
N TRP A 233 8.60 -3.77 0.61
CA TRP A 233 8.86 -3.60 2.03
C TRP A 233 10.15 -2.84 2.30
N TYR A 234 10.27 -2.23 3.47
CA TYR A 234 11.42 -1.44 3.90
C TYR A 234 11.83 -0.38 2.89
N TRP A 235 10.91 0.53 2.61
CA TRP A 235 11.13 1.69 1.78
C TRP A 235 10.66 2.96 2.46
N LYS A 236 11.31 4.07 2.17
CA LYS A 236 10.98 5.37 2.78
C LYS A 236 11.28 6.54 1.86
N ASP A 237 10.77 7.70 2.24
CA ASP A 237 11.01 8.97 1.52
C ASP A 237 10.69 8.80 0.02
N THR A 238 9.45 8.38 -0.28
CA THR A 238 9.05 7.99 -1.65
C THR A 238 7.87 8.82 -2.13
N LEU A 239 8.02 9.38 -3.33
CA LEU A 239 6.95 10.08 -4.05
C LEU A 239 6.46 9.24 -5.23
N ILE A 240 5.14 9.03 -5.32
CA ILE A 240 4.44 8.45 -6.48
C ILE A 240 3.44 9.50 -6.96
N ASP A 241 3.64 10.06 -8.15
CA ASP A 241 2.85 11.20 -8.61
C ASP A 241 2.53 11.12 -10.11
N ARG A 242 1.31 11.50 -10.48
CA ARG A 242 0.79 11.49 -11.86
C ARG A 242 0.99 10.15 -12.58
N CYS A 243 0.69 9.05 -11.88
CA CYS A 243 0.81 7.72 -12.43
C CYS A 243 -0.54 7.12 -12.80
N VAL A 244 -0.53 6.29 -13.83
CA VAL A 244 -1.64 5.43 -14.22
C VAL A 244 -1.33 4.00 -13.78
N LEU A 245 -2.20 3.42 -12.93
CA LEU A 245 -2.01 2.10 -12.35
C LEU A 245 -3.18 1.17 -12.74
N ASN A 246 -2.88 0.21 -13.60
CA ASN A 246 -3.81 -0.82 -14.03
C ASN A 246 -3.16 -2.20 -13.79
N SER A 247 -3.76 -2.98 -12.93
CA SER A 247 -3.22 -4.26 -12.48
C SER A 247 -4.28 -5.35 -12.47
N ALA A 248 -3.88 -6.59 -12.61
CA ALA A 248 -4.70 -7.75 -12.31
C ALA A 248 -4.60 -8.19 -10.84
N CYS A 249 -3.84 -7.48 -9.99
CA CYS A 249 -3.73 -7.73 -8.55
C CYS A 249 -3.97 -6.44 -7.76
N ASN A 250 -2.96 -5.68 -7.39
CA ASN A 250 -3.14 -4.44 -6.64
C ASN A 250 -2.46 -3.25 -7.34
N GLY A 251 -2.96 -2.05 -7.07
CA GLY A 251 -2.32 -0.84 -7.55
C GLY A 251 -1.01 -0.57 -6.80
N ILE A 252 -1.11 -0.29 -5.50
CA ILE A 252 0.05 -0.14 -4.61
C ILE A 252 -0.10 -1.12 -3.46
N ARG A 253 0.95 -1.89 -3.19
CA ARG A 253 0.97 -2.87 -2.12
C ARG A 253 2.18 -2.73 -1.20
N LEU A 254 1.91 -2.47 0.08
CA LEU A 254 2.92 -2.46 1.15
C LEU A 254 2.72 -3.72 1.99
N PHE A 255 3.63 -4.68 1.90
CA PHE A 255 3.57 -5.91 2.69
C PHE A 255 4.66 -6.00 3.77
N GLY A 256 5.34 -4.90 4.03
CA GLY A 256 6.25 -4.67 5.14
C GLY A 256 6.37 -3.19 5.46
N PRO A 257 7.28 -2.80 6.35
CA PRO A 257 7.46 -1.43 6.77
C PRO A 257 7.70 -0.46 5.62
N ALA A 258 7.05 0.70 5.70
CA ALA A 258 7.25 1.83 4.79
C ALA A 258 7.04 3.13 5.58
N LYS A 259 7.80 4.17 5.25
CA LYS A 259 7.70 5.45 5.96
C LYS A 259 7.85 6.63 5.04
N ASN A 260 7.08 7.70 5.31
CA ASN A 260 7.10 8.94 4.52
C ASN A 260 6.85 8.65 3.04
N LEU A 261 5.66 8.09 2.75
CA LEU A 261 5.20 7.77 1.40
C LEU A 261 4.13 8.78 0.98
N ILE A 262 4.33 9.42 -0.16
CA ILE A 262 3.35 10.32 -0.78
C ILE A 262 2.86 9.70 -2.09
N VAL A 263 1.54 9.52 -2.20
CA VAL A 263 0.84 9.11 -3.44
C VAL A 263 -0.09 10.24 -3.85
N HIS A 264 0.13 10.81 -5.02
CA HIS A 264 -0.58 12.02 -5.43
C HIS A 264 -0.98 11.98 -6.92
N ASN A 265 -2.15 12.56 -7.27
CA ASN A 265 -2.62 12.70 -8.66
C ASN A 265 -2.62 11.39 -9.47
N CYS A 266 -2.98 10.27 -8.87
CA CYS A 266 -2.91 8.97 -9.53
C CYS A 266 -4.28 8.45 -9.97
N LEU A 267 -4.31 7.73 -11.10
CA LEU A 267 -5.48 7.01 -11.59
C LEU A 267 -5.27 5.50 -11.45
N PHE A 268 -6.16 4.85 -10.71
CA PHE A 268 -6.22 3.40 -10.59
C PHE A 268 -7.47 2.89 -11.31
N PHE A 269 -7.33 1.83 -12.10
CA PHE A 269 -8.52 1.24 -12.70
C PHE A 269 -8.36 -0.25 -13.00
N GLY A 270 -9.48 -0.97 -12.86
CA GLY A 270 -9.65 -2.36 -13.28
C GLY A 270 -10.59 -2.43 -14.50
N PRO A 271 -10.78 -3.64 -15.07
CA PRO A 271 -9.91 -4.79 -14.87
C PRO A 271 -8.51 -4.58 -15.45
N GLY A 272 -7.54 -5.41 -15.01
CA GLY A 272 -6.19 -5.39 -15.59
C GLY A 272 -6.20 -5.69 -17.08
N ARG A 273 -5.37 -5.02 -17.85
CA ARG A 273 -5.17 -5.32 -19.28
C ARG A 273 -4.50 -6.69 -19.48
N TYR A 274 -3.59 -7.04 -18.56
CA TYR A 274 -2.87 -8.30 -18.54
C TYR A 274 -3.41 -9.20 -17.43
N GLU A 275 -3.30 -10.50 -17.60
CA GLU A 275 -3.78 -11.47 -16.63
C GLU A 275 -2.78 -11.64 -15.49
N TRP A 276 -3.30 -11.79 -14.27
CA TRP A 276 -2.53 -12.30 -13.15
C TRP A 276 -2.14 -13.76 -13.40
N ARG A 277 -0.86 -14.06 -13.26
CA ARG A 277 -0.31 -15.39 -13.54
C ARG A 277 0.55 -15.83 -12.37
N THR A 278 0.17 -16.92 -11.74
CA THR A 278 0.99 -17.65 -10.77
C THR A 278 0.85 -19.14 -11.05
N SER A 279 1.78 -19.95 -10.52
CA SER A 279 1.74 -21.40 -10.74
C SER A 279 0.45 -22.02 -10.19
N GLY A 280 -0.33 -22.65 -11.06
CA GLY A 280 -1.51 -23.44 -10.70
C GLY A 280 -2.70 -22.65 -10.17
N LEU A 281 -2.71 -21.32 -10.25
CA LEU A 281 -3.79 -20.49 -9.78
C LEU A 281 -4.62 -19.91 -10.93
N LEU A 282 -5.81 -19.42 -10.57
CA LEU A 282 -6.76 -18.84 -11.49
C LEU A 282 -6.19 -17.63 -12.20
N HIS A 283 -6.19 -17.69 -13.53
CA HIS A 283 -5.95 -16.52 -14.37
C HIS A 283 -7.15 -15.57 -14.27
N HIS A 284 -6.94 -14.37 -13.78
CA HIS A 284 -7.96 -13.34 -13.68
C HIS A 284 -7.40 -11.96 -14.04
N LYS A 285 -8.30 -11.01 -14.27
CA LYS A 285 -7.95 -9.61 -14.57
C LYS A 285 -8.50 -8.63 -13.54
N SER A 286 -9.15 -9.12 -12.50
CA SER A 286 -9.75 -8.25 -11.48
C SER A 286 -8.68 -7.57 -10.65
N MET A 287 -8.71 -6.24 -10.59
CA MET A 287 -7.89 -5.48 -9.65
C MET A 287 -8.45 -5.67 -8.24
N ALA A 288 -7.71 -6.33 -7.38
CA ALA A 288 -8.17 -6.73 -6.05
C ALA A 288 -8.31 -5.52 -5.11
N ALA A 289 -7.29 -4.68 -5.05
CA ALA A 289 -7.32 -3.44 -4.29
C ALA A 289 -6.60 -2.31 -5.04
N GLY A 290 -7.09 -1.08 -4.89
CA GLY A 290 -6.34 0.10 -5.29
C GLY A 290 -5.11 0.26 -4.40
N LEU A 291 -5.34 0.34 -3.10
CA LEU A 291 -4.31 0.47 -2.06
C LEU A 291 -4.40 -0.72 -1.10
N CYS A 292 -3.31 -1.44 -0.92
CA CYS A 292 -3.21 -2.63 -0.08
C CYS A 292 -2.04 -2.51 0.90
N LEU A 293 -2.33 -2.22 2.17
CA LEU A 293 -1.34 -2.05 3.24
C LEU A 293 -1.43 -3.25 4.17
N GLN A 294 -0.60 -4.26 3.94
CA GLN A 294 -0.60 -5.53 4.66
C GLN A 294 0.79 -5.87 5.24
N PRO A 295 1.34 -5.05 6.17
CA PRO A 295 2.65 -5.35 6.73
C PRO A 295 2.65 -6.71 7.44
N SER A 296 3.74 -7.47 7.25
CA SER A 296 3.93 -8.87 7.69
C SER A 296 3.03 -9.91 7.02
N ALA A 297 2.43 -9.60 5.85
CA ALA A 297 1.57 -10.55 5.14
C ALA A 297 2.33 -11.77 4.58
N TRP A 298 3.58 -11.59 4.17
CA TRP A 298 4.42 -12.63 3.53
C TRP A 298 5.50 -13.21 4.44
N GLY A 299 5.41 -12.91 5.69
CA GLY A 299 6.36 -13.29 6.72
C GLY A 299 6.59 -12.14 7.69
N PRO A 300 7.15 -12.41 8.86
CA PRO A 300 7.37 -11.39 9.88
C PRO A 300 8.33 -10.32 9.37
N THR A 301 7.90 -9.06 9.45
CA THR A 301 8.72 -7.87 9.21
C THR A 301 8.62 -6.95 10.42
N GLU A 302 9.73 -6.39 10.90
CA GLU A 302 9.75 -5.51 12.07
C GLU A 302 9.69 -4.05 11.66
N GLY A 303 8.71 -3.31 12.17
CA GLY A 303 8.54 -1.89 11.92
C GLY A 303 7.10 -1.49 11.61
N ALA A 304 6.91 -0.30 11.11
CA ALA A 304 5.60 0.24 10.81
C ALA A 304 5.45 0.67 9.35
N VAL A 305 4.21 0.61 8.86
CA VAL A 305 3.77 1.44 7.75
C VAL A 305 3.32 2.76 8.38
N ASP A 306 4.04 3.85 8.16
CA ASP A 306 3.86 5.11 8.87
C ASP A 306 4.08 6.34 7.98
N ASP A 307 3.46 7.47 8.33
CA ASP A 307 3.53 8.72 7.57
C ASP A 307 3.17 8.50 6.08
N VAL A 308 2.02 7.87 5.81
CA VAL A 308 1.53 7.61 4.45
C VAL A 308 0.48 8.66 4.10
N HIS A 309 0.75 9.46 3.07
CA HIS A 309 -0.16 10.47 2.53
C HIS A 309 -0.62 10.11 1.14
N ILE A 310 -1.92 9.95 0.96
CA ILE A 310 -2.56 9.63 -0.32
C ILE A 310 -3.54 10.75 -0.62
N SER A 311 -3.39 11.42 -1.77
CA SER A 311 -4.27 12.52 -2.13
C SER A 311 -4.55 12.63 -3.63
N ASP A 312 -5.70 13.22 -3.97
CA ASP A 312 -6.11 13.45 -5.36
C ASP A 312 -6.08 12.17 -6.21
N VAL A 313 -6.65 11.10 -5.66
CA VAL A 313 -6.65 9.78 -6.29
C VAL A 313 -8.03 9.45 -6.85
N VAL A 314 -8.04 8.98 -8.10
CA VAL A 314 -9.25 8.49 -8.76
C VAL A 314 -9.15 6.98 -8.96
N MET A 315 -10.21 6.24 -8.61
CA MET A 315 -10.28 4.79 -8.79
C MET A 315 -11.54 4.38 -9.53
N HIS A 316 -11.41 3.46 -10.48
CA HIS A 316 -12.53 2.87 -11.22
C HIS A 316 -12.46 1.35 -11.24
N ASP A 317 -13.60 0.68 -10.99
CA ASP A 317 -13.74 -0.77 -11.15
C ASP A 317 -12.66 -1.57 -10.41
N VAL A 318 -12.41 -1.23 -9.15
CA VAL A 318 -11.51 -1.94 -8.25
C VAL A 318 -12.28 -2.82 -7.27
N GLY A 319 -11.68 -3.90 -6.81
CA GLY A 319 -12.32 -4.81 -5.84
C GLY A 319 -12.60 -4.12 -4.50
N THR A 320 -11.63 -3.41 -3.96
CA THR A 320 -11.76 -2.46 -2.84
C THR A 320 -10.85 -1.26 -3.08
N PRO A 321 -11.22 -0.05 -2.68
CA PRO A 321 -10.33 1.10 -2.82
C PRO A 321 -9.17 1.06 -1.83
N LEU A 322 -9.40 0.52 -0.64
CA LEU A 322 -8.47 0.49 0.47
C LEU A 322 -8.58 -0.82 1.24
N HIS A 323 -7.46 -1.47 1.45
CA HIS A 323 -7.34 -2.62 2.32
C HIS A 323 -6.12 -2.46 3.23
N MET A 324 -6.37 -2.19 4.51
CA MET A 324 -5.34 -2.17 5.55
C MET A 324 -5.53 -3.40 6.45
N ALA A 325 -4.46 -4.19 6.63
CA ALA A 325 -4.49 -5.34 7.52
C ALA A 325 -3.11 -5.55 8.18
N ALA A 326 -2.89 -4.91 9.32
CA ALA A 326 -1.66 -5.06 10.08
C ALA A 326 -1.57 -6.44 10.76
N LYS A 327 -0.39 -7.05 10.73
CA LYS A 327 -0.07 -8.30 11.43
C LYS A 327 1.21 -8.14 12.24
N SER A 328 1.25 -8.75 13.46
CA SER A 328 2.48 -8.80 14.25
C SER A 328 3.64 -9.48 13.52
N PRO A 329 4.88 -8.98 13.68
CA PRO A 329 5.29 -7.90 14.58
C PRO A 329 5.15 -6.50 13.99
N SER A 330 4.71 -6.33 12.75
CA SER A 330 4.52 -5.02 12.13
C SER A 330 3.24 -4.32 12.59
N THR A 331 3.25 -2.99 12.47
CA THR A 331 2.12 -2.11 12.82
C THR A 331 1.79 -1.15 11.68
N ILE A 332 0.66 -0.45 11.81
CA ILE A 332 0.34 0.71 10.96
C ILE A 332 0.22 1.93 11.88
N GLY A 333 1.01 2.97 11.58
CA GLY A 333 1.04 4.24 12.27
C GLY A 333 -0.02 5.21 11.76
N HIS A 334 0.41 6.30 11.15
CA HIS A 334 -0.46 7.33 10.61
C HIS A 334 -0.64 7.20 9.09
N VAL A 335 -1.90 7.14 8.65
CA VAL A 335 -2.27 7.13 7.23
C VAL A 335 -3.32 8.21 6.99
N THR A 336 -3.05 9.10 6.05
CA THR A 336 -3.99 10.15 5.60
C THR A 336 -4.41 9.89 4.16
N ILE A 337 -5.72 9.96 3.91
CA ILE A 337 -6.31 9.82 2.58
C ILE A 337 -7.21 11.03 2.35
N ASP A 338 -6.82 11.89 1.41
CA ASP A 338 -7.52 13.11 1.06
C ASP A 338 -8.02 13.06 -0.39
N ARG A 339 -9.23 13.49 -0.65
CA ARG A 339 -9.80 13.63 -2.00
C ARG A 339 -9.69 12.35 -2.84
N LEU A 340 -10.08 11.23 -2.22
CA LEU A 340 -10.27 9.96 -2.92
C LEU A 340 -11.64 9.94 -3.60
N SER A 341 -11.65 9.70 -4.90
CA SER A 341 -12.87 9.46 -5.68
C SER A 341 -12.85 8.04 -6.24
N ALA A 342 -13.69 7.15 -5.73
CA ALA A 342 -13.76 5.76 -6.18
C ALA A 342 -15.17 5.40 -6.68
N THR A 343 -15.26 4.76 -7.85
CA THR A 343 -16.52 4.31 -8.45
C THR A 343 -16.40 2.87 -8.94
N GLY A 344 -17.53 2.16 -8.98
CA GLY A 344 -17.55 0.77 -9.42
C GLY A 344 -16.81 -0.19 -8.47
N VAL A 345 -16.75 0.12 -7.17
CA VAL A 345 -16.13 -0.78 -6.17
C VAL A 345 -16.99 -2.02 -6.02
N TYR A 346 -16.47 -3.19 -6.45
CA TYR A 346 -17.36 -4.32 -6.73
C TYR A 346 -17.25 -5.50 -5.76
N ARG A 347 -16.23 -5.58 -4.90
CA ARG A 347 -15.98 -6.78 -4.06
C ARG A 347 -16.16 -6.53 -2.57
N ALA A 348 -15.49 -5.55 -2.01
CA ALA A 348 -15.45 -5.35 -0.57
C ALA A 348 -15.51 -3.88 -0.17
N ALA A 349 -15.96 -3.62 1.04
CA ALA A 349 -15.84 -2.34 1.71
C ALA A 349 -14.36 -1.90 1.79
N ALA A 350 -14.12 -0.61 1.96
CA ALA A 350 -12.84 -0.15 2.47
C ALA A 350 -12.60 -0.76 3.85
N SER A 351 -11.40 -1.30 4.11
CA SER A 351 -11.10 -1.94 5.40
C SER A 351 -9.86 -1.38 6.06
N ILE A 352 -9.95 -1.17 7.39
CA ILE A 352 -8.90 -0.61 8.24
C ILE A 352 -8.79 -1.51 9.47
N GLU A 353 -7.87 -2.48 9.45
CA GLU A 353 -7.87 -3.56 10.42
C GLU A 353 -6.50 -3.78 11.05
N SER A 354 -6.44 -3.86 12.37
CA SER A 354 -5.29 -4.46 13.04
C SER A 354 -5.63 -5.87 13.52
N TRP A 355 -4.82 -6.81 13.11
CA TRP A 355 -4.74 -8.20 13.57
C TRP A 355 -3.45 -8.42 14.38
N ALA A 356 -2.71 -7.34 14.63
CA ALA A 356 -1.57 -7.28 15.54
C ALA A 356 -2.05 -7.03 16.97
N GLU A 357 -1.15 -7.21 17.94
CA GLU A 357 -1.42 -6.84 19.34
C GLU A 357 -1.65 -5.33 19.49
N GLN A 358 -0.98 -4.53 18.67
CA GLN A 358 -1.12 -3.08 18.68
C GLN A 358 -2.22 -2.62 17.71
N PRO A 359 -3.03 -1.63 18.09
CA PRO A 359 -4.00 -1.02 17.19
C PRO A 359 -3.29 -0.26 16.05
N ILE A 360 -4.02 0.00 14.96
CA ILE A 360 -3.64 1.05 14.02
C ILE A 360 -3.71 2.38 14.76
N ALA A 361 -2.63 3.18 14.68
CA ALA A 361 -2.54 4.38 15.50
C ALA A 361 -3.55 5.47 15.04
N ARG A 362 -3.53 5.83 13.77
CA ARG A 362 -4.42 6.86 13.24
C ARG A 362 -4.70 6.69 11.74
N VAL A 363 -5.95 6.86 11.35
CA VAL A 363 -6.36 6.98 9.95
C VAL A 363 -7.26 8.19 9.79
N ASP A 364 -6.91 9.07 8.86
CA ASP A 364 -7.71 10.21 8.44
C ASP A 364 -8.22 9.95 7.01
N LEU A 365 -9.52 9.93 6.82
CA LEU A 365 -10.19 9.89 5.50
C LEU A 365 -10.98 11.18 5.35
N ARG A 366 -10.60 12.01 4.36
CA ARG A 366 -11.15 13.36 4.19
C ARG A 366 -11.58 13.62 2.75
N ASP A 367 -12.58 14.48 2.57
CA ASP A 367 -13.05 15.00 1.27
C ASP A 367 -13.21 13.89 0.21
N SER A 368 -13.74 12.73 0.62
CA SER A 368 -13.70 11.52 -0.18
C SER A 368 -15.09 10.98 -0.53
N SER A 369 -15.22 10.45 -1.75
CA SER A 369 -16.47 9.86 -2.25
C SER A 369 -16.22 8.46 -2.80
N ILE A 370 -16.91 7.47 -2.25
CA ILE A 370 -16.75 6.07 -2.63
C ILE A 370 -18.10 5.47 -2.99
N GLN A 371 -18.25 4.96 -4.22
CA GLN A 371 -19.45 4.29 -4.71
C GLN A 371 -19.20 2.79 -4.87
N PHE A 372 -19.97 2.01 -4.14
CA PHE A 372 -19.95 0.55 -4.17
C PHE A 372 -21.03 -0.01 -5.08
N VAL A 373 -20.75 -1.13 -5.72
CA VAL A 373 -21.75 -1.85 -6.52
C VAL A 373 -22.86 -2.41 -5.62
N GLY A 374 -22.50 -2.94 -4.45
CA GLY A 374 -23.45 -3.53 -3.50
C GLY A 374 -24.16 -4.78 -4.03
N GLY A 375 -25.34 -5.07 -3.48
CA GLY A 375 -26.20 -6.14 -3.97
C GLY A 375 -26.05 -7.47 -3.21
N PHE A 376 -25.44 -7.47 -2.03
CA PHE A 376 -25.46 -8.65 -1.17
C PHE A 376 -26.84 -8.86 -0.58
N GLY A 377 -27.35 -10.07 -0.76
CA GLY A 377 -28.70 -10.47 -0.38
C GLY A 377 -28.84 -10.88 1.11
N PRO A 378 -29.94 -11.56 1.49
CA PRO A 378 -30.37 -11.81 2.86
C PRO A 378 -29.40 -12.63 3.74
N ILE A 379 -28.42 -13.31 3.17
CA ILE A 379 -27.38 -14.03 3.93
C ILE A 379 -26.67 -13.12 4.94
N TRP A 380 -26.64 -11.81 4.63
CA TRP A 380 -26.02 -10.78 5.45
C TRP A 380 -27.03 -9.95 6.25
N SER A 381 -28.30 -10.32 6.24
CA SER A 381 -29.35 -9.71 7.06
C SER A 381 -29.36 -10.20 8.51
N GLN A 382 -28.40 -11.04 8.90
CA GLN A 382 -28.16 -11.40 10.29
C GLN A 382 -27.88 -10.14 11.14
N PRO A 383 -28.17 -10.16 12.44
CA PRO A 383 -27.75 -9.08 13.32
C PRO A 383 -26.29 -8.72 13.03
N ALA A 384 -25.99 -7.42 12.90
CA ALA A 384 -24.66 -6.97 12.51
C ALA A 384 -23.56 -7.49 13.45
N GLU A 385 -23.90 -7.67 14.73
CA GLU A 385 -23.05 -8.25 15.77
C GLU A 385 -22.67 -9.71 15.43
N ALA A 386 -23.62 -10.50 14.98
CA ALA A 386 -23.37 -11.89 14.56
C ALA A 386 -22.51 -11.94 13.29
N ALA A 387 -22.70 -11.01 12.36
CA ALA A 387 -21.87 -10.90 11.16
C ALA A 387 -20.41 -10.51 11.50
N VAL A 388 -20.21 -9.57 12.44
CA VAL A 388 -18.88 -9.20 12.93
C VAL A 388 -18.22 -10.38 13.64
N ALA A 389 -18.93 -11.10 14.52
CA ALA A 389 -18.41 -12.26 15.21
C ALA A 389 -17.98 -13.36 14.22
N PHE A 390 -18.80 -13.64 13.20
CA PHE A 390 -18.50 -14.61 12.16
C PHE A 390 -17.25 -14.23 11.35
N VAL A 391 -17.14 -12.98 10.91
CA VAL A 391 -15.98 -12.48 10.18
C VAL A 391 -14.72 -12.52 11.05
N THR A 392 -14.83 -12.15 12.32
CA THR A 392 -13.72 -12.19 13.27
C THR A 392 -13.23 -13.62 13.49
N GLN A 393 -14.14 -14.58 13.63
CA GLN A 393 -13.79 -15.99 13.77
C GLN A 393 -13.08 -16.53 12.52
N GLN A 394 -13.62 -16.28 11.33
CA GLN A 394 -12.98 -16.72 10.09
C GLN A 394 -11.61 -16.06 9.86
N SER A 395 -11.47 -14.80 10.25
CA SER A 395 -10.21 -14.09 10.10
C SER A 395 -9.11 -14.56 11.06
N ALA A 396 -9.48 -15.16 12.19
CA ALA A 396 -8.51 -15.79 13.09
C ALA A 396 -7.82 -17.01 12.44
N GLU A 397 -8.51 -17.68 11.53
CA GLU A 397 -7.97 -18.83 10.79
C GLU A 397 -7.05 -18.39 9.61
N VAL A 398 -7.32 -17.21 9.04
CA VAL A 398 -6.54 -16.64 7.92
C VAL A 398 -5.86 -15.36 8.39
N ASN A 399 -4.67 -15.45 8.88
CA ASN A 399 -3.95 -14.33 9.50
C ASN A 399 -2.72 -13.90 8.70
N PRO A 400 -2.66 -12.68 8.14
CA PRO A 400 -3.76 -11.71 7.98
C PRO A 400 -4.70 -12.11 6.85
N PRO A 401 -5.97 -11.75 6.96
CA PRO A 401 -6.91 -12.04 5.91
C PRO A 401 -6.55 -11.22 4.67
N GLY A 402 -6.35 -11.89 3.55
CA GLY A 402 -6.20 -11.22 2.26
C GLY A 402 -7.51 -10.53 1.85
N VAL A 403 -7.42 -9.50 1.01
CA VAL A 403 -8.59 -8.76 0.50
C VAL A 403 -9.62 -9.68 -0.19
N ASN A 404 -9.19 -10.81 -0.69
CA ASN A 404 -10.02 -11.80 -1.39
C ASN A 404 -10.49 -12.96 -0.50
N SER A 405 -10.04 -13.05 0.74
CA SER A 405 -10.18 -14.27 1.54
C SER A 405 -11.47 -14.34 2.36
N ARG A 406 -12.19 -13.23 2.52
CA ARG A 406 -13.42 -13.21 3.30
C ARG A 406 -14.40 -12.10 2.89
N PRO A 407 -15.70 -12.31 3.08
CA PRO A 407 -16.67 -11.23 2.99
C PRO A 407 -16.51 -10.28 4.18
N LEU A 408 -16.76 -8.98 3.96
CA LEU A 408 -16.84 -7.98 5.03
C LEU A 408 -18.28 -7.78 5.48
N PRO A 409 -18.51 -7.54 6.78
CA PRO A 409 -19.85 -7.37 7.32
C PRO A 409 -20.50 -6.01 6.99
N ALA A 410 -19.72 -5.03 6.53
CA ALA A 410 -20.17 -3.74 6.01
C ALA A 410 -20.04 -3.70 4.48
N TRP A 411 -20.83 -2.84 3.81
CA TRP A 411 -20.64 -2.63 2.38
C TRP A 411 -19.73 -1.43 2.06
N GLY A 412 -19.59 -0.45 2.97
CA GLY A 412 -18.85 0.79 2.76
C GLY A 412 -17.51 0.85 3.49
N LEU A 413 -17.52 0.79 4.81
CA LEU A 413 -16.32 0.88 5.65
C LEU A 413 -16.37 -0.14 6.79
N TYR A 414 -15.29 -0.88 6.96
CA TYR A 414 -15.05 -1.74 8.11
C TYR A 414 -13.76 -1.34 8.81
N ALA A 415 -13.83 -0.94 10.08
CA ALA A 415 -12.64 -0.63 10.87
C ALA A 415 -12.59 -1.49 12.13
N ARG A 416 -11.39 -2.01 12.43
CA ARG A 416 -11.16 -2.89 13.57
C ARG A 416 -9.85 -2.56 14.26
N HIS A 417 -9.90 -2.43 15.60
CA HIS A 417 -8.75 -2.22 16.47
C HIS A 417 -7.90 -1.03 16.01
N VAL A 418 -8.49 0.17 16.13
CA VAL A 418 -7.94 1.46 15.69
C VAL A 418 -7.99 2.45 16.83
N THR A 419 -6.90 3.14 17.12
CA THR A 419 -6.87 4.15 18.19
C THR A 419 -7.63 5.41 17.78
N SER A 420 -7.39 5.93 16.58
CA SER A 420 -8.05 7.16 16.11
C SER A 420 -8.47 7.03 14.65
N LEU A 421 -9.76 7.22 14.40
CA LEU A 421 -10.34 7.25 13.06
C LEU A 421 -11.02 8.61 12.85
N ASN A 422 -10.59 9.35 11.85
CA ASN A 422 -11.21 10.62 11.45
C ASN A 422 -11.90 10.46 10.08
N LEU A 423 -13.18 10.78 10.01
CA LEU A 423 -14.01 10.76 8.80
C LEU A 423 -14.56 12.18 8.57
N SER A 424 -13.93 12.94 7.69
CA SER A 424 -14.29 14.34 7.42
C SER A 424 -14.71 14.51 5.96
N ASP A 425 -15.93 14.98 5.72
CA ASP A 425 -16.60 15.09 4.42
C ASP A 425 -16.48 13.81 3.57
N VAL A 426 -16.92 12.70 4.16
CA VAL A 426 -16.90 11.38 3.52
C VAL A 426 -18.29 11.02 3.03
N ARG A 427 -18.37 10.63 1.75
CA ARG A 427 -19.59 10.13 1.13
C ARG A 427 -19.44 8.69 0.71
N LEU A 428 -20.33 7.84 1.23
CA LEU A 428 -20.44 6.43 0.85
C LEU A 428 -21.76 6.23 0.10
N ASP A 429 -21.68 5.73 -1.14
CA ASP A 429 -22.86 5.43 -1.96
C ASP A 429 -22.88 3.95 -2.36
N VAL A 430 -24.07 3.40 -2.62
CA VAL A 430 -24.26 2.04 -3.11
C VAL A 430 -25.25 2.00 -4.25
N VAL A 431 -24.87 1.36 -5.38
CA VAL A 431 -25.72 1.31 -6.59
C VAL A 431 -26.88 0.33 -6.43
N LYS A 432 -26.60 -0.88 -5.97
CA LYS A 432 -27.60 -1.92 -5.71
C LYS A 432 -27.88 -1.98 -4.22
N LYS A 433 -29.16 -2.09 -3.86
CA LYS A 433 -29.56 -2.24 -2.45
C LYS A 433 -28.74 -3.36 -1.79
N ASP A 434 -28.12 -3.04 -0.66
CA ASP A 434 -27.32 -3.95 0.14
C ASP A 434 -27.95 -4.10 1.54
N ALA A 435 -28.02 -5.31 2.03
CA ALA A 435 -28.63 -5.59 3.34
C ALA A 435 -27.71 -5.30 4.51
N ARG A 436 -26.41 -5.16 4.25
CA ARG A 436 -25.41 -4.85 5.28
C ARG A 436 -25.46 -3.39 5.69
N PRO A 437 -25.01 -3.01 6.90
CA PRO A 437 -24.76 -1.62 7.24
C PRO A 437 -23.67 -1.00 6.33
N ALA A 438 -23.71 0.31 6.21
CA ALA A 438 -22.68 1.05 5.48
C ALA A 438 -21.33 0.99 6.21
N ILE A 439 -21.35 1.10 7.54
CA ILE A 439 -20.17 1.23 8.37
C ILE A 439 -20.25 0.27 9.55
N ILE A 440 -19.17 -0.42 9.83
CA ILE A 440 -18.97 -1.16 11.09
C ILE A 440 -17.65 -0.77 11.70
N LEU A 441 -17.68 -0.40 12.97
CA LEU A 441 -16.52 -0.06 13.79
C LEU A 441 -16.44 -1.02 14.97
N ASP A 442 -15.33 -1.77 15.07
CA ASP A 442 -15.07 -2.77 16.12
C ASP A 442 -13.76 -2.41 16.85
N GLY A 443 -13.86 -1.98 18.11
CA GLY A 443 -12.68 -1.60 18.89
C GLY A 443 -11.99 -0.33 18.37
N VAL A 444 -12.77 0.69 17.99
CA VAL A 444 -12.24 2.02 17.64
C VAL A 444 -12.29 2.89 18.89
N ASP A 445 -11.11 3.32 19.39
CA ASP A 445 -11.08 4.09 20.64
C ASP A 445 -11.65 5.50 20.47
N ALA A 446 -11.23 6.23 19.44
CA ALA A 446 -11.73 7.56 19.13
C ALA A 446 -12.19 7.65 17.68
N LEU A 447 -13.41 8.10 17.48
CA LEU A 447 -14.01 8.42 16.19
C LEU A 447 -14.32 9.92 16.13
N ASP A 448 -13.67 10.62 15.20
CA ASP A 448 -14.02 11.99 14.85
C ASP A 448 -14.80 12.00 13.54
N VAL A 449 -15.99 12.61 13.53
CA VAL A 449 -16.88 12.64 12.37
C VAL A 449 -17.24 14.08 12.05
N ASP A 450 -17.00 14.48 10.80
CA ASP A 450 -17.50 15.70 10.23
C ASP A 450 -18.10 15.45 8.84
N SER A 451 -19.41 15.74 8.66
CA SER A 451 -20.11 15.63 7.37
C SER A 451 -20.03 14.23 6.72
N LEU A 452 -20.27 13.17 7.49
CA LEU A 452 -20.36 11.79 6.98
C LEU A 452 -21.74 11.53 6.35
N ARG A 453 -21.77 11.00 5.11
CA ARG A 453 -23.00 10.80 4.34
C ARG A 453 -23.10 9.38 3.79
N TRP A 454 -24.33 8.84 3.81
CA TRP A 454 -24.74 7.57 3.21
C TRP A 454 -26.12 7.67 2.59
N PRO A 455 -26.60 6.70 1.79
CA PRO A 455 -27.93 6.73 1.17
C PRO A 455 -29.04 6.90 2.20
N SER A 456 -30.01 7.76 1.89
CA SER A 456 -31.17 8.01 2.75
C SER A 456 -32.04 6.75 2.93
N GLY A 457 -32.75 6.67 4.04
CA GLY A 457 -33.68 5.56 4.35
C GLY A 457 -33.03 4.29 4.87
N MET A 458 -31.72 4.28 5.13
CA MET A 458 -31.09 3.17 5.85
C MET A 458 -31.53 3.19 7.31
N ARG A 459 -32.11 2.09 7.77
CA ARG A 459 -32.57 1.94 9.16
C ARG A 459 -31.39 1.78 10.13
N ARG A 460 -30.34 1.01 9.70
CA ARG A 460 -29.12 0.77 10.48
C ARG A 460 -27.88 1.03 9.60
N PRO A 461 -27.50 2.29 9.38
CA PRO A 461 -26.35 2.61 8.53
C PRO A 461 -25.01 2.27 9.19
N MET A 462 -24.92 2.29 10.53
CA MET A 462 -23.71 2.00 11.26
C MET A 462 -23.95 1.01 12.40
N VAL A 463 -22.89 0.23 12.68
CA VAL A 463 -22.78 -0.62 13.88
C VAL A 463 -21.49 -0.28 14.59
N LEU A 464 -21.60 -0.11 15.90
CA LEU A 464 -20.51 0.28 16.78
C LEU A 464 -20.33 -0.78 17.85
N GLN A 465 -19.14 -1.36 17.92
CA GLN A 465 -18.73 -2.27 18.98
C GLN A 465 -17.47 -1.70 19.66
N SER A 466 -17.51 -1.59 20.98
CA SER A 466 -16.36 -1.11 21.76
C SER A 466 -15.78 0.25 21.33
N VAL A 467 -16.64 1.16 20.82
CA VAL A 467 -16.27 2.54 20.52
C VAL A 467 -16.38 3.38 21.79
N ARG A 468 -15.29 4.05 22.18
CA ARG A 468 -15.21 4.74 23.49
C ARG A 468 -15.54 6.23 23.39
N HIS A 469 -15.03 6.89 22.38
CA HIS A 469 -15.17 8.34 22.20
C HIS A 469 -15.68 8.66 20.80
N ILE A 470 -16.71 9.50 20.70
CA ILE A 470 -17.17 10.06 19.44
C ILE A 470 -17.23 11.57 19.57
N THR A 471 -16.55 12.27 18.66
CA THR A 471 -16.66 13.70 18.46
C THR A 471 -17.40 13.94 17.15
N GLN A 472 -18.37 14.84 17.14
CA GLN A 472 -19.08 15.29 15.94
C GLN A 472 -18.95 16.77 15.76
N SER A 473 -18.55 17.20 14.55
CA SER A 473 -18.60 18.58 14.10
C SER A 473 -19.25 18.61 12.70
N GLY A 474 -20.12 19.57 12.43
CA GLY A 474 -20.78 19.69 11.12
C GLY A 474 -21.63 18.50 10.67
N SER A 475 -21.75 17.45 11.49
CA SER A 475 -22.45 16.21 11.12
C SER A 475 -23.95 16.29 11.35
N THR A 476 -24.70 15.65 10.47
CA THR A 476 -26.16 15.46 10.57
C THR A 476 -26.54 14.13 11.25
N ILE A 477 -25.58 13.41 11.83
CA ILE A 477 -25.88 12.14 12.50
C ILE A 477 -26.67 12.45 13.78
N PRO A 478 -27.93 11.99 13.90
CA PRO A 478 -28.75 12.28 15.06
C PRO A 478 -28.18 11.60 16.32
N ILE A 479 -28.05 12.35 17.40
CA ILE A 479 -27.80 11.81 18.74
C ILE A 479 -29.14 11.63 19.42
N VAL A 480 -29.38 10.44 19.97
CA VAL A 480 -30.66 10.07 20.56
C VAL A 480 -30.52 9.74 22.04
N GLU A 481 -31.59 10.00 22.79
CA GLU A 481 -31.68 9.61 24.17
C GLU A 481 -32.00 8.12 24.32
N THR A 482 -31.52 7.51 25.39
CA THR A 482 -31.66 6.10 25.66
C THR A 482 -32.35 5.85 26.97
N LYS A 483 -33.09 4.75 27.00
CA LYS A 483 -33.59 4.14 28.22
C LYS A 483 -32.87 2.82 28.43
N CYS A 484 -32.15 2.68 29.54
CA CYS A 484 -31.63 1.39 29.97
C CYS A 484 -32.78 0.54 30.50
N LEU A 485 -32.85 -0.73 30.08
CA LEU A 485 -33.91 -1.67 30.45
C LEU A 485 -33.42 -2.72 31.43
N SER A 486 -32.17 -3.18 31.28
CA SER A 486 -31.55 -4.16 32.17
C SER A 486 -30.02 -4.05 32.17
N LEU A 487 -29.41 -4.56 33.25
CA LEU A 487 -27.97 -4.73 33.40
C LEU A 487 -27.66 -6.16 33.82
N THR A 488 -26.73 -6.81 33.15
CA THR A 488 -26.25 -8.16 33.44
C THR A 488 -24.75 -8.24 33.40
N ALA A 489 -24.12 -8.87 34.37
CA ALA A 489 -22.70 -9.19 34.34
C ALA A 489 -22.48 -10.61 33.83
N SER A 490 -21.39 -10.84 33.09
CA SER A 490 -20.98 -12.20 32.73
C SER A 490 -20.57 -13.01 33.96
N PRO A 491 -20.69 -14.35 33.94
CA PRO A 491 -20.32 -15.19 35.09
C PRO A 491 -18.85 -15.04 35.53
N ASP A 492 -17.97 -14.68 34.62
CA ASP A 492 -16.56 -14.43 34.90
C ASP A 492 -16.23 -12.97 35.27
N TYR A 493 -17.26 -12.11 35.32
CA TYR A 493 -17.18 -10.68 35.66
C TYR A 493 -16.26 -9.86 34.73
N LYS A 494 -15.96 -10.35 33.54
CA LYS A 494 -15.15 -9.63 32.57
C LYS A 494 -15.95 -8.65 31.72
N THR A 495 -17.26 -8.87 31.63
CA THR A 495 -18.15 -8.01 30.85
C THR A 495 -19.43 -7.67 31.61
N VAL A 496 -19.99 -6.49 31.29
CA VAL A 496 -21.32 -6.08 31.68
C VAL A 496 -22.11 -5.75 30.42
N THR A 497 -23.30 -6.28 30.30
CA THR A 497 -24.22 -5.99 29.21
C THR A 497 -25.34 -5.08 29.69
N ALA A 498 -25.51 -3.94 29.02
CA ALA A 498 -26.67 -3.06 29.22
C ALA A 498 -27.62 -3.23 28.03
N THR A 499 -28.87 -3.68 28.29
CA THR A 499 -29.91 -3.66 27.27
C THR A 499 -30.54 -2.28 27.25
N VAL A 500 -30.48 -1.61 26.14
CA VAL A 500 -30.97 -0.23 25.96
C VAL A 500 -31.98 -0.13 24.81
N GLN A 501 -32.79 0.94 24.81
CA GLN A 501 -33.79 1.22 23.80
C GLN A 501 -33.91 2.74 23.60
N SER A 502 -34.29 3.17 22.39
CA SER A 502 -34.66 4.55 22.06
C SER A 502 -35.95 4.59 21.25
N GLY A 503 -36.68 5.68 21.31
CA GLY A 503 -37.81 5.94 20.41
C GLY A 503 -37.43 6.49 19.04
N GLN A 504 -36.15 6.68 18.78
CA GLN A 504 -35.62 7.29 17.53
C GLN A 504 -34.40 6.52 17.02
N ASN A 505 -34.16 6.63 15.71
CA ASN A 505 -32.94 6.10 15.09
C ASN A 505 -31.79 7.09 15.31
N GLY A 506 -30.63 6.63 15.77
CA GLY A 506 -29.47 7.50 15.90
C GLY A 506 -28.35 6.92 16.76
N LEU A 507 -27.29 7.71 16.92
CA LEU A 507 -26.19 7.44 17.83
C LEU A 507 -26.61 7.71 19.27
N ALA A 508 -26.28 6.80 20.14
CA ALA A 508 -26.53 6.92 21.56
C ALA A 508 -25.25 6.75 22.37
N LYS A 509 -25.07 7.62 23.35
CA LYS A 509 -24.05 7.51 24.38
C LYS A 509 -24.59 6.74 25.55
N ILE A 510 -24.02 5.59 25.86
CA ILE A 510 -24.42 4.74 26.98
C ILE A 510 -23.30 4.79 28.03
N GLU A 511 -23.68 5.18 29.24
CA GLU A 511 -22.76 5.31 30.38
C GLU A 511 -23.09 4.26 31.44
N LEU A 512 -22.14 3.40 31.74
CA LEU A 512 -22.13 2.49 32.84
C LEU A 512 -21.29 3.11 33.97
N LYS A 513 -21.92 3.33 35.14
CA LYS A 513 -21.18 3.64 36.36
C LYS A 513 -20.95 2.36 37.13
N LEU A 514 -19.68 2.04 37.37
CA LEU A 514 -19.27 0.86 38.14
C LEU A 514 -18.41 1.35 39.30
N ASP A 515 -18.92 1.20 40.53
CA ASP A 515 -18.30 1.69 41.77
C ASP A 515 -17.89 3.18 41.67
N GLY A 516 -18.75 4.00 41.06
CA GLY A 516 -18.51 5.43 40.87
C GLY A 516 -17.63 5.80 39.67
N ARG A 517 -17.03 4.82 38.99
CA ARG A 517 -16.28 5.08 37.75
C ARG A 517 -17.23 5.00 36.56
N THR A 518 -17.16 5.96 35.66
CA THR A 518 -17.96 6.00 34.43
C THR A 518 -17.20 5.39 33.28
N ILE A 519 -17.82 4.41 32.61
CA ILE A 519 -17.34 3.76 31.38
C ILE A 519 -18.35 4.08 30.29
N THR A 520 -17.89 4.63 29.18
CA THR A 520 -18.74 5.04 28.07
C THR A 520 -18.63 4.05 26.91
N ARG A 521 -19.77 3.77 26.27
CA ARG A 521 -19.87 3.09 24.98
C ARG A 521 -20.86 3.83 24.10
N TRP A 522 -20.64 3.73 22.80
CA TRP A 522 -21.56 4.27 21.81
C TRP A 522 -22.21 3.16 21.01
N ALA A 523 -23.46 3.32 20.65
CA ALA A 523 -24.21 2.38 19.81
C ALA A 523 -25.13 3.13 18.84
N TRP A 524 -25.40 2.54 17.68
CA TRP A 524 -26.50 2.97 16.82
C TRP A 524 -27.78 2.28 17.28
N LEU A 525 -28.78 3.06 17.68
CA LEU A 525 -30.09 2.55 18.08
C LEU A 525 -31.07 2.70 16.92
N VAL A 526 -31.95 1.72 16.81
CA VAL A 526 -33.10 1.73 15.92
C VAL A 526 -34.34 1.92 16.78
N ALA A 527 -35.24 2.79 16.34
CA ALA A 527 -36.48 3.12 17.08
C ALA A 527 -37.21 1.87 17.50
N ASP A 528 -37.55 1.82 18.80
CA ASP A 528 -38.30 0.76 19.45
C ASP A 528 -37.63 -0.64 19.46
N GLU A 529 -36.39 -0.78 18.98
CA GLU A 529 -35.61 -2.01 19.12
C GLU A 529 -34.77 -1.99 20.40
N LYS A 530 -34.64 -3.19 21.00
CA LYS A 530 -33.71 -3.40 22.14
C LYS A 530 -32.34 -3.72 21.58
N VAL A 531 -31.32 -3.08 22.13
CA VAL A 531 -29.92 -3.28 21.75
C VAL A 531 -29.11 -3.61 22.99
N ASP A 532 -28.32 -4.67 22.91
CA ASP A 532 -27.40 -5.05 23.96
C ASP A 532 -26.03 -4.36 23.70
N VAL A 533 -25.58 -3.57 24.66
CA VAL A 533 -24.30 -2.87 24.63
C VAL A 533 -23.39 -3.52 25.68
N VAL A 534 -22.28 -4.11 25.17
CA VAL A 534 -21.36 -4.85 26.01
C VAL A 534 -20.22 -3.94 26.44
N PHE A 535 -19.99 -3.84 27.72
CA PHE A 535 -18.85 -3.18 28.34
C PHE A 535 -17.79 -4.24 28.63
N VAL A 536 -16.70 -4.18 27.89
CA VAL A 536 -15.46 -4.92 28.10
C VAL A 536 -14.44 -3.99 28.78
N ASP A 537 -13.26 -4.49 29.12
CA ASP A 537 -12.19 -3.70 29.79
C ASP A 537 -12.66 -3.10 31.12
N LEU A 538 -13.42 -3.85 31.86
CA LEU A 538 -13.85 -3.45 33.20
C LEU A 538 -12.64 -3.45 34.14
N PRO A 539 -12.62 -2.54 35.13
CA PRO A 539 -11.62 -2.63 36.20
C PRO A 539 -11.76 -3.99 36.89
N GLN A 540 -10.62 -4.56 37.29
CA GLN A 540 -10.63 -5.84 38.00
C GLN A 540 -11.53 -5.73 39.25
N LEU A 541 -12.60 -6.48 39.28
CA LEU A 541 -13.55 -6.46 40.37
C LEU A 541 -13.04 -7.32 41.53
N ASP A 542 -13.13 -6.77 42.75
CA ASP A 542 -12.81 -7.49 43.96
C ASP A 542 -13.87 -8.57 44.20
N ARG A 543 -13.48 -9.84 44.25
CA ARG A 543 -14.40 -11.00 44.39
C ARG A 543 -15.09 -11.08 45.76
N GLU A 544 -14.54 -10.41 46.75
CA GLU A 544 -15.09 -10.42 48.10
C GLU A 544 -16.08 -9.27 48.36
N ARG A 545 -16.14 -8.29 47.49
CA ARG A 545 -16.93 -7.07 47.60
C ARG A 545 -18.17 -7.10 46.70
N ARG A 546 -19.22 -6.40 47.13
CA ARG A 546 -20.36 -6.06 46.27
C ARG A 546 -20.00 -4.86 45.40
N HIS A 547 -20.28 -4.95 44.11
CA HIS A 547 -20.05 -3.89 43.14
C HIS A 547 -21.38 -3.32 42.68
N GLU A 548 -21.53 -2.00 42.75
CA GLU A 548 -22.71 -1.29 42.26
C GLU A 548 -22.54 -0.93 40.79
N MET A 549 -23.52 -1.32 39.99
CA MET A 549 -23.61 -0.95 38.56
C MET A 549 -24.84 -0.07 38.35
N VAL A 550 -24.64 1.06 37.61
CA VAL A 550 -25.74 1.99 37.28
C VAL A 550 -25.68 2.35 35.80
N CYS A 551 -26.82 2.16 35.10
CA CYS A 551 -26.98 2.68 33.73
C CYS A 551 -28.36 3.36 33.65
N GLY A 552 -28.36 4.67 33.41
CA GLY A 552 -29.59 5.47 33.48
C GLY A 552 -30.29 5.36 34.83
N SER A 553 -31.53 4.89 34.82
CA SER A 553 -32.33 4.65 36.04
C SER A 553 -32.16 3.23 36.62
N ILE A 554 -31.49 2.34 35.90
CA ILE A 554 -31.29 0.95 36.34
C ILE A 554 -30.08 0.84 37.24
N ARG A 555 -30.30 0.19 38.40
CA ARG A 555 -29.22 -0.16 39.33
C ARG A 555 -29.21 -1.68 39.51
N ALA A 556 -28.02 -2.25 39.52
CA ALA A 556 -27.80 -3.65 39.80
C ALA A 556 -26.60 -3.82 40.74
N GLU A 557 -26.67 -4.79 41.62
CA GLU A 557 -25.55 -5.20 42.45
C GLU A 557 -25.02 -6.54 41.97
N VAL A 558 -23.71 -6.65 41.86
CA VAL A 558 -23.02 -7.89 41.52
C VAL A 558 -22.14 -8.30 42.69
N LYS A 559 -22.34 -9.53 43.18
CA LYS A 559 -21.46 -10.17 44.15
C LYS A 559 -20.77 -11.34 43.47
N ALA A 560 -19.46 -11.37 43.48
CA ALA A 560 -18.71 -12.53 43.02
C ALA A 560 -19.11 -13.74 43.90
N SER A 561 -19.60 -14.83 43.29
CA SER A 561 -19.96 -16.04 44.04
C SER A 561 -18.69 -16.76 44.48
N SER A 562 -18.73 -17.26 45.73
CA SER A 562 -17.62 -17.96 46.40
C SER A 562 -17.33 -19.39 45.90
N ASN A 563 -17.87 -19.79 44.75
CA ASN A 563 -17.67 -21.13 44.20
C ASN A 563 -16.84 -21.10 42.93
N TRP A 564 -15.53 -20.98 43.10
CA TRP A 564 -14.56 -21.44 42.10
C TRP A 564 -13.54 -22.32 42.83
N GLU A 565 -13.75 -23.62 42.79
CA GLU A 565 -12.72 -24.58 43.14
C GLU A 565 -11.62 -24.45 42.09
N ASP A 566 -10.46 -24.04 42.57
CA ASP A 566 -9.19 -24.06 41.90
C ASP A 566 -8.83 -25.52 41.58
N LYS A 567 -9.23 -26.00 40.41
CA LYS A 567 -8.68 -27.25 39.87
C LYS A 567 -7.41 -26.92 39.10
N GLY A 568 -6.40 -26.69 39.82
CA GLY A 568 -5.27 -27.51 40.03
C GLY A 568 -4.31 -27.58 38.91
N GLN A 569 -3.18 -27.01 39.17
CA GLN A 569 -1.93 -27.60 38.76
C GLN A 569 -1.87 -29.07 39.13
N GLU A 570 -1.85 -29.94 38.14
CA GLU A 570 -1.12 -31.22 38.22
C GLU A 570 -0.80 -31.71 36.79
N GLN A 571 0.53 -31.78 36.58
CA GLN A 571 1.32 -32.48 35.58
C GLN A 571 1.42 -31.86 34.18
#